data_f4a5c335ed2f07fa7009e7eb90f99a0b
#
_entry.id   f4a5c335ed2f07fa7009e7eb90f99a0b
#
_cell.length_a   1.000
_cell.length_b   1.000
_cell.length_c   1.000
_cell.angle_alpha   90.00
_cell.angle_beta   90.00
_cell.angle_gamma   90.00
#
_symmetry.space_group_name_H-M   'P 1'
#
loop_
_entity.id
_entity.type
_entity.pdbx_description
1 polymer ?
#
loop_
_entity_poly.entity_id
_entity_poly.type
_entity_poly.pdbx_seq_one_letter_code
_entity_poly.pdbx_strand_id
1 'polypeptide(L)'
;MRCGEVETYAIPSDHHKHTTVEHVVQPTCTEQGYTELRCVNSAGLPCGKTYIVQGSETPALGHDYSGDSGIRTIVEPTCTTSGLKEYNCSRCGDTYTEIVKQLGHNYERDPDKSREPDCTQPGLNYYKCGRCGDVHQVRVEPLGHDWGDWIIDRQETDQEDGAKHRICKVCGERQDSKIPKLSHVHNHIPTVIDPTCEQQGYTRYTCACGDTYIEES
;
A
#
# COMPACT_ATOMS: atom_id res chain seq x y z
N MET A 1 52.46 -17.65 39.58
CA MET A 1 52.20 -18.95 38.93
C MET A 1 52.29 -20.02 40.02
N ARG A 2 51.14 -20.49 40.49
CA ARG A 2 51.09 -21.64 41.39
C ARG A 2 50.85 -22.86 40.51
N CYS A 3 51.75 -23.86 40.60
CA CYS A 3 51.60 -25.15 39.99
C CYS A 3 50.28 -25.78 40.48
N GLY A 4 49.49 -26.31 39.57
CA GLY A 4 48.24 -27.00 39.91
C GLY A 4 48.55 -28.23 40.77
N GLU A 5 47.91 -28.28 41.92
CA GLU A 5 47.81 -29.52 42.69
C GLU A 5 47.02 -30.51 41.84
N VAL A 6 47.67 -31.62 41.50
CA VAL A 6 46.98 -32.77 40.95
C VAL A 6 46.20 -33.40 42.12
N GLU A 7 44.90 -33.10 42.21
CA GLU A 7 44.01 -33.78 43.12
C GLU A 7 43.92 -35.26 42.71
N THR A 8 44.66 -36.11 43.41
CA THR A 8 44.53 -37.54 43.25
C THR A 8 43.28 -37.97 43.99
N TYR A 9 42.20 -38.23 43.30
CA TYR A 9 41.02 -38.84 43.88
C TYR A 9 41.34 -40.27 44.27
N ALA A 10 41.27 -40.57 45.58
CA ALA A 10 41.42 -41.93 46.11
C ALA A 10 40.23 -42.76 45.59
N ILE A 11 40.51 -43.70 44.71
CA ILE A 11 39.53 -44.68 44.24
C ILE A 11 39.32 -45.68 45.45
N PRO A 12 38.07 -45.86 45.91
CA PRO A 12 37.81 -46.83 47.00
C PRO A 12 38.29 -48.18 46.55
N SER A 13 39.10 -48.85 47.46
CA SER A 13 39.69 -50.12 47.19
C SER A 13 38.66 -51.25 47.38
N ASP A 14 37.92 -51.54 46.36
CA ASP A 14 37.22 -52.79 46.13
C ASP A 14 38.20 -53.73 45.46
N HIS A 15 38.76 -54.65 46.19
CA HIS A 15 39.58 -55.79 45.86
C HIS A 15 40.01 -56.17 44.46
N HIS A 16 39.94 -55.21 43.47
CA HIS A 16 40.31 -55.37 42.10
C HIS A 16 41.37 -54.30 41.68
N LYS A 17 42.39 -54.68 40.96
CA LYS A 17 43.27 -53.71 40.29
C LYS A 17 42.52 -52.99 39.25
N HIS A 18 42.08 -51.80 39.54
CA HIS A 18 41.42 -50.91 38.59
C HIS A 18 42.43 -50.00 37.90
N THR A 19 42.34 -49.90 36.58
CA THR A 19 43.02 -48.89 35.77
C THR A 19 41.99 -47.92 35.29
N THR A 20 42.31 -46.68 35.23
CA THR A 20 41.47 -45.70 34.60
C THR A 20 41.89 -45.52 33.14
N VAL A 21 40.93 -45.50 32.24
CA VAL A 21 41.13 -45.20 30.80
C VAL A 21 40.39 -43.89 30.51
N GLU A 22 41.12 -42.96 29.91
CA GLU A 22 40.56 -41.71 29.46
C GLU A 22 39.63 -41.95 28.26
N HIS A 23 38.46 -41.37 28.32
CA HIS A 23 37.49 -41.36 27.25
C HIS A 23 37.02 -39.94 27.03
N VAL A 24 37.31 -39.42 25.82
CA VAL A 24 36.90 -38.08 25.42
C VAL A 24 35.52 -38.14 24.81
N VAL A 25 34.55 -37.49 25.44
CA VAL A 25 33.21 -37.28 24.92
C VAL A 25 33.24 -35.98 24.11
N GLN A 26 33.09 -36.09 22.82
CA GLN A 26 33.10 -34.94 21.94
C GLN A 26 31.82 -34.09 22.12
N PRO A 27 31.91 -32.73 22.05
CA PRO A 27 30.73 -31.89 22.12
C PRO A 27 29.83 -32.12 20.91
N THR A 28 28.52 -32.08 21.14
CA THR A 28 27.50 -32.06 20.09
C THR A 28 27.03 -30.63 19.85
N CYS A 29 26.04 -30.46 19.00
CA CYS A 29 25.43 -29.13 18.76
C CYS A 29 24.80 -28.54 20.03
N THR A 30 24.27 -29.41 20.90
CA THR A 30 23.47 -29.00 22.07
C THR A 30 24.12 -29.38 23.40
N GLU A 31 25.02 -30.37 23.40
CA GLU A 31 25.65 -30.87 24.61
C GLU A 31 27.14 -30.54 24.61
N GLN A 32 27.64 -30.19 25.78
CA GLN A 32 29.07 -29.98 25.99
C GLN A 32 29.86 -31.29 25.96
N GLY A 33 31.09 -31.22 25.48
CA GLY A 33 32.04 -32.31 25.55
C GLY A 33 32.77 -32.28 26.87
N TYR A 34 33.37 -33.43 27.22
CA TYR A 34 34.20 -33.55 28.43
C TYR A 34 35.08 -34.79 28.32
N THR A 35 36.09 -34.86 29.20
CA THR A 35 36.90 -36.07 29.37
C THR A 35 36.43 -36.82 30.60
N GLU A 36 36.16 -38.11 30.43
CA GLU A 36 35.83 -38.99 31.58
C GLU A 36 36.89 -40.08 31.75
N LEU A 37 37.12 -40.40 32.99
CA LEU A 37 37.94 -41.55 33.37
C LEU A 37 37.01 -42.73 33.60
N ARG A 38 37.12 -43.76 32.80
CA ARG A 38 36.38 -45.03 32.96
C ARG A 38 37.21 -46.04 33.71
N CYS A 39 36.66 -46.55 34.79
CA CYS A 39 37.28 -47.62 35.52
C CYS A 39 37.12 -48.94 34.78
N VAL A 40 38.25 -49.61 34.52
CA VAL A 40 38.28 -50.97 33.92
C VAL A 40 39.03 -51.94 34.85
N ASN A 41 38.62 -53.21 34.83
CA ASN A 41 39.32 -54.27 35.55
C ASN A 41 40.57 -54.70 34.77
N SER A 42 41.34 -55.66 35.37
CA SER A 42 42.57 -56.19 34.77
C SER A 42 42.36 -56.86 33.39
N ALA A 43 41.16 -57.20 33.02
CA ALA A 43 40.79 -57.74 31.71
C ALA A 43 40.31 -56.63 30.70
N GLY A 44 40.37 -55.35 31.12
CA GLY A 44 39.92 -54.23 30.28
C GLY A 44 38.38 -54.03 30.22
N LEU A 45 37.63 -54.75 31.05
CA LEU A 45 36.18 -54.68 31.10
C LEU A 45 35.73 -53.53 32.05
N PRO A 46 34.70 -52.75 31.67
CA PRO A 46 34.21 -51.60 32.46
C PRO A 46 33.66 -52.06 33.83
N CYS A 47 34.04 -51.38 34.90
CA CYS A 47 33.56 -51.62 36.25
C CYS A 47 32.31 -50.83 36.64
N GLY A 48 31.78 -50.09 35.69
CA GLY A 48 30.54 -49.28 35.85
C GLY A 48 30.71 -47.95 36.59
N LYS A 49 31.95 -47.56 36.99
CA LYS A 49 32.22 -46.22 37.55
C LYS A 49 32.92 -45.32 36.56
N THR A 50 32.42 -44.08 36.42
CA THR A 50 33.02 -43.03 35.58
C THR A 50 33.18 -41.77 36.41
N TYR A 51 34.23 -41.01 36.13
CA TYR A 51 34.54 -39.73 36.78
C TYR A 51 34.82 -38.70 35.68
N ILE A 52 34.14 -37.55 35.72
CA ILE A 52 34.42 -36.45 34.81
C ILE A 52 35.67 -35.72 35.27
N VAL A 53 36.61 -35.48 34.40
CA VAL A 53 37.81 -34.69 34.67
C VAL A 53 37.41 -33.22 34.76
N GLN A 54 37.56 -32.63 35.93
CA GLN A 54 37.18 -31.25 36.19
C GLN A 54 38.01 -30.30 35.32
N GLY A 55 37.33 -29.35 34.63
CA GLY A 55 37.98 -28.41 33.74
C GLY A 55 38.27 -28.95 32.33
N SER A 56 37.80 -30.17 32.01
CA SER A 56 37.89 -30.74 30.66
C SER A 56 36.68 -30.45 29.79
N GLU A 57 35.69 -29.73 30.35
CA GLU A 57 34.46 -29.41 29.65
C GLU A 57 34.72 -28.49 28.46
N THR A 58 34.23 -28.86 27.27
CA THR A 58 34.22 -28.05 26.07
C THR A 58 32.81 -27.61 25.75
N PRO A 59 32.60 -26.34 25.42
CA PRO A 59 31.24 -25.85 25.11
C PRO A 59 30.58 -26.64 23.99
N ALA A 60 29.24 -26.71 24.01
CA ALA A 60 28.44 -27.20 22.89
C ALA A 60 28.78 -26.41 21.62
N LEU A 61 28.83 -27.09 20.49
CA LEU A 61 29.24 -26.50 19.20
C LEU A 61 28.24 -25.50 18.64
N GLY A 62 26.98 -25.56 19.12
CA GLY A 62 25.86 -24.86 18.50
C GLY A 62 25.46 -25.50 17.18
N HIS A 63 24.32 -25.07 16.64
CA HIS A 63 23.89 -25.48 15.30
C HIS A 63 24.58 -24.61 14.25
N ASP A 64 24.89 -25.22 13.11
CA ASP A 64 25.46 -24.55 11.95
C ASP A 64 24.49 -24.66 10.76
N TYR A 65 23.75 -23.61 10.50
CA TYR A 65 22.79 -23.49 9.41
C TYR A 65 23.33 -22.65 8.25
N SER A 66 24.64 -22.34 8.24
CA SER A 66 25.25 -21.43 7.26
C SER A 66 25.50 -22.07 5.88
N GLY A 67 25.39 -23.38 5.77
CA GLY A 67 25.66 -24.09 4.52
C GLY A 67 24.51 -23.94 3.50
N ASP A 68 24.82 -23.42 2.30
CA ASP A 68 23.83 -23.29 1.21
C ASP A 68 23.16 -24.63 0.84
N SER A 69 23.89 -25.74 0.99
CA SER A 69 23.35 -27.10 0.74
C SER A 69 22.30 -27.55 1.76
N GLY A 70 22.23 -26.89 2.91
CA GLY A 70 21.25 -27.14 3.97
C GLY A 70 19.97 -26.32 3.86
N ILE A 71 19.87 -25.40 2.90
CA ILE A 71 18.71 -24.52 2.72
C ILE A 71 17.80 -25.10 1.65
N ARG A 72 16.55 -25.35 2.00
CA ARG A 72 15.52 -25.83 1.06
C ARG A 72 14.30 -24.92 1.09
N THR A 73 13.88 -24.44 -0.05
CA THR A 73 12.57 -23.77 -0.16
C THR A 73 11.47 -24.83 -0.16
N ILE A 74 10.62 -24.82 0.87
CA ILE A 74 9.46 -25.72 0.99
C ILE A 74 8.28 -25.14 0.22
N VAL A 75 8.06 -23.83 0.36
CA VAL A 75 6.99 -23.10 -0.31
C VAL A 75 7.59 -21.82 -0.89
N GLU A 76 7.47 -21.63 -2.18
CA GLU A 76 7.87 -20.38 -2.83
C GLU A 76 6.87 -19.27 -2.47
N PRO A 77 7.36 -18.05 -2.13
CA PRO A 77 6.48 -16.93 -1.90
C PRO A 77 5.82 -16.48 -3.20
N THR A 78 4.53 -16.16 -3.13
CA THR A 78 3.77 -15.55 -4.23
C THR A 78 3.55 -14.07 -3.97
N CYS A 79 2.80 -13.41 -4.83
CA CYS A 79 2.43 -12.00 -4.61
C CYS A 79 1.66 -11.79 -3.31
N THR A 80 0.85 -12.76 -2.90
CA THR A 80 -0.09 -12.64 -1.77
C THR A 80 0.15 -13.63 -0.65
N THR A 81 0.94 -14.67 -0.90
CA THR A 81 1.20 -15.74 0.08
C THR A 81 2.66 -15.77 0.44
N SER A 82 2.95 -15.85 1.73
CA SER A 82 4.31 -16.02 2.25
C SER A 82 4.85 -17.40 1.89
N GLY A 83 6.14 -17.46 1.63
CA GLY A 83 6.88 -18.69 1.42
C GLY A 83 7.39 -19.29 2.74
N LEU A 84 8.00 -20.44 2.64
CA LEU A 84 8.63 -21.15 3.77
C LEU A 84 9.96 -21.74 3.32
N LYS A 85 11.02 -21.41 4.06
CA LYS A 85 12.35 -22.03 3.92
C LYS A 85 12.64 -22.91 5.11
N GLU A 86 13.29 -24.01 4.86
CA GLU A 86 13.82 -24.92 5.86
C GLU A 86 15.34 -24.87 5.84
N TYR A 87 15.92 -24.81 7.02
CA TYR A 87 17.37 -24.81 7.23
C TYR A 87 17.77 -26.07 7.99
N ASN A 88 18.75 -26.80 7.46
CA ASN A 88 19.30 -27.99 8.09
C ASN A 88 20.67 -27.69 8.69
N CYS A 89 20.85 -28.10 9.95
CA CYS A 89 22.17 -28.04 10.59
C CYS A 89 23.13 -29.01 9.89
N SER A 90 24.28 -28.51 9.40
CA SER A 90 25.31 -29.29 8.72
C SER A 90 25.96 -30.36 9.62
N ARG A 91 25.87 -30.20 10.96
CA ARG A 91 26.51 -31.08 11.94
C ARG A 91 25.60 -32.19 12.46
N CYS A 92 24.35 -31.91 12.73
CA CYS A 92 23.44 -32.86 13.40
C CYS A 92 22.16 -33.14 12.63
N GLY A 93 21.89 -32.40 11.53
CA GLY A 93 20.66 -32.56 10.77
C GLY A 93 19.40 -31.96 11.38
N ASP A 94 19.56 -31.25 12.53
CA ASP A 94 18.43 -30.53 13.12
C ASP A 94 17.93 -29.46 12.16
N THR A 95 16.63 -29.19 12.21
CA THR A 95 15.98 -28.29 11.25
C THR A 95 15.16 -27.20 11.93
N TYR A 96 15.18 -26.01 11.33
CA TYR A 96 14.19 -24.98 11.65
C TYR A 96 13.63 -24.39 10.37
N THR A 97 12.47 -23.75 10.47
CA THR A 97 11.80 -23.10 9.33
C THR A 97 11.71 -21.59 9.53
N GLU A 98 11.84 -20.86 8.42
CA GLU A 98 11.68 -19.41 8.38
C GLU A 98 10.62 -19.02 7.36
N ILE A 99 9.76 -18.09 7.75
CA ILE A 99 8.74 -17.53 6.85
C ILE A 99 9.40 -16.50 5.94
N VAL A 100 9.30 -16.72 4.63
CA VAL A 100 9.72 -15.77 3.60
C VAL A 100 8.53 -14.86 3.29
N LYS A 101 8.71 -13.56 3.46
CA LYS A 101 7.64 -12.59 3.20
C LYS A 101 7.12 -12.70 1.77
N GLN A 102 5.79 -12.54 1.61
CA GLN A 102 5.15 -12.43 0.30
C GLN A 102 5.78 -11.33 -0.57
N LEU A 103 5.82 -11.57 -1.88
CA LEU A 103 6.51 -10.70 -2.84
C LEU A 103 5.79 -9.36 -3.08
N GLY A 104 4.49 -9.29 -2.79
CA GLY A 104 3.63 -8.19 -3.21
C GLY A 104 3.39 -8.19 -4.72
N HIS A 105 2.51 -7.31 -5.18
CA HIS A 105 2.28 -7.13 -6.61
C HIS A 105 3.27 -6.13 -7.21
N ASN A 106 3.72 -6.41 -8.42
CA ASN A 106 4.46 -5.47 -9.27
C ASN A 106 3.56 -5.07 -10.42
N TYR A 107 2.76 -4.00 -10.21
CA TYR A 107 1.82 -3.51 -11.20
C TYR A 107 2.50 -2.62 -12.22
N GLU A 108 2.31 -2.93 -13.49
CA GLU A 108 2.71 -2.12 -14.62
C GLU A 108 1.47 -1.63 -15.34
N ARG A 109 1.47 -0.35 -15.77
CA ARG A 109 0.35 0.23 -16.51
C ARG A 109 0.31 -0.38 -17.91
N ASP A 110 -0.86 -0.86 -18.31
CA ASP A 110 -1.13 -1.35 -19.66
C ASP A 110 -1.74 -0.19 -20.47
N PRO A 111 -0.98 0.42 -21.39
CA PRO A 111 -1.46 1.57 -22.14
C PRO A 111 -2.59 1.20 -23.11
N ASP A 112 -2.59 -0.03 -23.65
CA ASP A 112 -3.59 -0.47 -24.63
C ASP A 112 -4.99 -0.64 -24.01
N LYS A 113 -5.03 -0.92 -22.69
CA LYS A 113 -6.27 -1.07 -21.93
C LYS A 113 -6.62 0.15 -21.11
N SER A 114 -5.68 1.07 -20.96
CA SER A 114 -5.90 2.34 -20.30
C SER A 114 -6.57 3.33 -21.25
N ARG A 115 -7.37 4.23 -20.69
CA ARG A 115 -8.00 5.33 -21.41
C ARG A 115 -7.77 6.62 -20.65
N GLU A 116 -7.23 7.62 -21.32
CA GLU A 116 -7.10 8.95 -20.73
C GLU A 116 -8.48 9.61 -20.55
N PRO A 117 -8.67 10.43 -19.51
CA PRO A 117 -9.89 11.19 -19.33
C PRO A 117 -9.97 12.31 -20.36
N ASP A 118 -11.19 12.63 -20.80
CA ASP A 118 -11.49 13.85 -21.53
C ASP A 118 -12.25 14.86 -20.64
N CYS A 119 -12.79 15.92 -21.22
CA CYS A 119 -13.46 16.96 -20.45
C CYS A 119 -14.68 16.43 -19.68
N THR A 120 -15.37 15.44 -20.19
CA THR A 120 -16.66 14.93 -19.68
C THR A 120 -16.61 13.47 -19.28
N GLN A 121 -15.76 12.68 -19.93
CA GLN A 121 -15.66 11.26 -19.69
C GLN A 121 -14.48 10.92 -18.77
N PRO A 122 -14.69 10.07 -17.78
CA PRO A 122 -13.63 9.61 -16.92
C PRO A 122 -12.64 8.73 -17.70
N GLY A 123 -11.38 8.81 -17.32
CA GLY A 123 -10.34 7.90 -17.75
C GLY A 123 -10.34 6.58 -16.93
N LEU A 124 -9.52 5.66 -17.37
CA LEU A 124 -9.27 4.40 -16.70
C LEU A 124 -7.80 4.04 -16.83
N ASN A 125 -7.10 3.95 -15.72
CA ASN A 125 -5.77 3.35 -15.68
C ASN A 125 -5.90 1.87 -15.38
N TYR A 126 -5.41 1.04 -16.30
CA TYR A 126 -5.38 -0.40 -16.18
C TYR A 126 -3.96 -0.85 -15.84
N TYR A 127 -3.82 -1.58 -14.75
CA TYR A 127 -2.55 -2.12 -14.30
C TYR A 127 -2.62 -3.64 -14.24
N LYS A 128 -1.53 -4.30 -14.63
CA LYS A 128 -1.40 -5.75 -14.55
C LYS A 128 -0.14 -6.11 -13.79
N CYS A 129 -0.25 -7.04 -12.85
CA CYS A 129 0.92 -7.56 -12.16
C CYS A 129 1.71 -8.49 -13.10
N GLY A 130 3.00 -8.17 -13.33
CA GLY A 130 3.88 -8.96 -14.18
C GLY A 130 4.16 -10.37 -13.64
N ARG A 131 3.99 -10.60 -12.31
CA ARG A 131 4.28 -11.89 -11.68
C ARG A 131 3.09 -12.85 -11.70
N CYS A 132 1.91 -12.39 -11.33
CA CYS A 132 0.73 -13.26 -11.15
C CYS A 132 -0.41 -12.97 -12.12
N GLY A 133 -0.30 -11.92 -12.93
CA GLY A 133 -1.33 -11.52 -13.87
C GLY A 133 -2.54 -10.81 -13.24
N ASP A 134 -2.54 -10.61 -11.92
CA ASP A 134 -3.61 -9.87 -11.24
C ASP A 134 -3.79 -8.48 -11.82
N VAL A 135 -5.04 -7.99 -11.81
CA VAL A 135 -5.44 -6.75 -12.46
C VAL A 135 -5.95 -5.75 -11.44
N HIS A 136 -5.45 -4.53 -11.55
CA HIS A 136 -5.90 -3.40 -10.77
C HIS A 136 -6.33 -2.26 -11.70
N GLN A 137 -7.53 -1.71 -11.48
CA GLN A 137 -8.08 -0.61 -12.27
C GLN A 137 -8.30 0.61 -11.39
N VAL A 138 -7.88 1.76 -11.89
CA VAL A 138 -8.07 3.05 -11.23
C VAL A 138 -8.83 3.98 -12.16
N ARG A 139 -10.01 4.41 -11.74
CA ARG A 139 -10.77 5.44 -12.42
C ARG A 139 -10.07 6.79 -12.25
N VAL A 140 -9.94 7.53 -13.32
CA VAL A 140 -9.43 8.90 -13.34
C VAL A 140 -10.62 9.82 -13.62
N GLU A 141 -10.83 10.83 -12.80
CA GLU A 141 -11.95 11.75 -12.98
C GLU A 141 -11.83 12.54 -14.30
N PRO A 142 -12.96 12.97 -14.89
CA PRO A 142 -12.95 13.84 -16.05
C PRO A 142 -12.14 15.11 -15.80
N LEU A 143 -11.51 15.63 -16.84
CA LEU A 143 -10.68 16.85 -16.74
C LEU A 143 -11.50 18.11 -16.44
N GLY A 144 -12.81 18.07 -16.75
CA GLY A 144 -13.63 19.26 -16.79
C GLY A 144 -13.34 20.12 -18.00
N HIS A 145 -14.09 21.22 -18.16
CA HIS A 145 -13.88 22.14 -19.27
C HIS A 145 -12.97 23.30 -18.85
N ASP A 146 -11.96 23.60 -19.66
CA ASP A 146 -11.16 24.82 -19.58
C ASP A 146 -11.82 25.85 -20.50
N TRP A 147 -12.76 26.60 -19.94
CA TRP A 147 -13.50 27.58 -20.69
C TRP A 147 -12.66 28.82 -21.05
N GLY A 148 -12.71 29.23 -22.30
CA GLY A 148 -12.23 30.54 -22.75
C GLY A 148 -13.09 31.70 -22.25
N ASP A 149 -12.75 32.90 -22.69
CA ASP A 149 -13.50 34.11 -22.37
C ASP A 149 -14.89 34.12 -23.07
N TRP A 150 -15.84 34.85 -22.47
CA TRP A 150 -17.13 35.04 -23.04
C TRP A 150 -17.04 35.93 -24.26
N ILE A 151 -17.59 35.47 -25.38
CA ILE A 151 -17.78 36.21 -26.65
C ILE A 151 -19.23 36.64 -26.71
N ILE A 152 -19.47 37.92 -26.89
CA ILE A 152 -20.82 38.46 -27.03
C ILE A 152 -21.29 38.24 -28.45
N ASP A 153 -22.35 37.46 -28.61
CA ASP A 153 -22.99 37.23 -29.92
C ASP A 153 -24.00 38.33 -30.27
N ARG A 154 -24.72 38.80 -29.26
CA ARG A 154 -25.72 39.84 -29.35
C ARG A 154 -25.77 40.64 -28.05
N GLN A 155 -25.70 41.96 -28.16
CA GLN A 155 -25.87 42.84 -27.00
C GLN A 155 -27.31 42.77 -26.50
N GLU A 156 -27.46 42.95 -25.19
CA GLU A 156 -28.75 43.13 -24.56
C GLU A 156 -29.34 44.52 -24.93
N THR A 157 -30.65 44.59 -24.92
CA THR A 157 -31.40 45.85 -25.08
C THR A 157 -32.37 45.98 -23.90
N ASP A 158 -33.14 47.01 -23.84
CA ASP A 158 -34.24 47.17 -22.88
C ASP A 158 -35.44 46.27 -23.20
N GLN A 159 -35.50 45.73 -24.41
CA GLN A 159 -36.59 44.89 -24.90
C GLN A 159 -36.22 43.39 -24.92
N GLU A 160 -34.96 43.07 -25.27
CA GLU A 160 -34.51 41.70 -25.51
C GLU A 160 -33.25 41.36 -24.74
N ASP A 161 -33.19 40.10 -24.31
CA ASP A 161 -31.97 39.53 -23.75
C ASP A 161 -30.86 39.48 -24.80
N GLY A 162 -29.65 39.79 -24.36
CA GLY A 162 -28.43 39.52 -25.13
C GLY A 162 -28.08 38.04 -25.16
N ALA A 163 -27.07 37.70 -25.94
CA ALA A 163 -26.54 36.35 -26.02
C ALA A 163 -25.01 36.38 -26.03
N LYS A 164 -24.42 35.43 -25.31
CA LYS A 164 -22.97 35.23 -25.27
C LYS A 164 -22.66 33.76 -25.28
N HIS A 165 -21.48 33.41 -25.75
CA HIS A 165 -20.98 32.06 -25.69
C HIS A 165 -19.51 32.05 -25.25
N ARG A 166 -19.06 30.86 -24.87
CA ARG A 166 -17.64 30.55 -24.65
C ARG A 166 -17.34 29.15 -25.19
N ILE A 167 -16.08 28.93 -25.51
CA ILE A 167 -15.61 27.65 -26.06
C ILE A 167 -14.58 27.05 -25.14
N CYS A 168 -14.70 25.75 -24.89
CA CYS A 168 -13.67 25.00 -24.15
C CYS A 168 -12.39 24.92 -24.99
N LYS A 169 -11.26 25.32 -24.41
CA LYS A 169 -9.95 25.31 -25.08
C LYS A 169 -9.43 23.91 -25.37
N VAL A 170 -9.93 22.90 -24.63
CA VAL A 170 -9.47 21.53 -24.75
C VAL A 170 -10.30 20.72 -25.74
N CYS A 171 -11.64 20.75 -25.63
CA CYS A 171 -12.52 19.89 -26.44
C CYS A 171 -13.31 20.66 -27.52
N GLY A 172 -13.26 22.00 -27.51
CA GLY A 172 -14.00 22.83 -28.47
C GLY A 172 -15.50 22.95 -28.18
N GLU A 173 -16.00 22.34 -27.08
CA GLU A 173 -17.42 22.45 -26.75
C GLU A 173 -17.83 23.88 -26.51
N ARG A 174 -19.03 24.24 -27.05
CA ARG A 174 -19.61 25.56 -26.92
C ARG A 174 -20.62 25.60 -25.79
N GLN A 175 -20.50 26.59 -24.91
CA GLN A 175 -21.47 26.91 -23.88
C GLN A 175 -22.12 28.26 -24.17
N ASP A 176 -23.44 28.24 -24.36
CA ASP A 176 -24.24 29.45 -24.57
C ASP A 176 -24.83 29.94 -23.25
N SER A 177 -24.96 31.27 -23.14
CA SER A 177 -25.59 31.93 -22.00
C SER A 177 -26.32 33.19 -22.47
N LYS A 178 -27.39 33.50 -21.78
CA LYS A 178 -28.10 34.76 -21.98
C LYS A 178 -27.45 35.90 -21.21
N ILE A 179 -27.52 37.10 -21.72
CA ILE A 179 -27.25 38.34 -21.00
C ILE A 179 -28.62 38.93 -20.68
N PRO A 180 -29.02 39.09 -19.41
CA PRO A 180 -30.34 39.64 -19.10
C PRO A 180 -30.52 41.01 -19.73
N LYS A 181 -31.73 41.29 -20.27
CA LYS A 181 -32.08 42.58 -20.82
C LYS A 181 -31.89 43.70 -19.78
N LEU A 182 -31.62 44.87 -20.24
CA LEU A 182 -31.45 46.05 -19.41
C LEU A 182 -32.76 46.36 -18.66
N SER A 183 -32.66 46.50 -17.36
CA SER A 183 -33.76 47.06 -16.59
C SER A 183 -33.79 48.57 -16.79
N HIS A 184 -34.91 49.10 -17.20
CA HIS A 184 -35.08 50.55 -17.31
C HIS A 184 -36.18 51.00 -16.33
N VAL A 185 -36.08 52.25 -15.88
CA VAL A 185 -37.14 52.89 -15.12
C VAL A 185 -38.18 53.38 -16.13
N HIS A 186 -39.42 52.93 -15.93
CA HIS A 186 -40.52 53.40 -16.78
C HIS A 186 -40.74 54.89 -16.64
N ASN A 187 -40.48 55.64 -17.64
CA ASN A 187 -40.79 57.06 -17.72
C ASN A 187 -42.07 57.23 -18.59
N HIS A 188 -43.21 57.18 -17.94
CA HIS A 188 -44.49 57.25 -18.59
C HIS A 188 -44.85 58.70 -18.96
N ILE A 189 -45.11 58.90 -20.20
CA ILE A 189 -45.54 60.20 -20.74
C ILE A 189 -47.08 60.22 -20.77
N PRO A 190 -47.71 61.20 -20.07
CA PRO A 190 -49.15 61.31 -20.06
C PRO A 190 -49.70 61.81 -21.37
N THR A 191 -50.79 61.19 -21.83
CA THR A 191 -51.60 61.64 -22.92
C THR A 191 -53.05 61.68 -22.46
N VAL A 192 -53.64 62.92 -22.48
CA VAL A 192 -55.01 63.09 -22.04
C VAL A 192 -55.93 62.75 -23.19
N ILE A 193 -56.94 61.94 -22.94
CA ILE A 193 -58.01 61.58 -23.88
C ILE A 193 -59.28 62.29 -23.38
N ASP A 194 -59.74 63.25 -24.10
CA ASP A 194 -60.90 64.03 -23.75
C ASP A 194 -62.20 63.18 -23.75
N PRO A 195 -63.14 63.48 -22.86
CA PRO A 195 -64.41 62.76 -22.84
C PRO A 195 -65.24 63.07 -24.11
N THR A 196 -66.00 62.07 -24.52
CA THR A 196 -67.03 62.22 -25.58
C THR A 196 -68.43 62.15 -24.98
N CYS A 197 -69.48 62.29 -25.79
CA CYS A 197 -70.87 62.13 -25.35
C CYS A 197 -71.18 60.71 -24.85
N GLU A 198 -70.32 59.70 -25.17
CA GLU A 198 -70.59 58.31 -24.93
C GLU A 198 -69.52 57.64 -24.04
N GLN A 199 -68.37 58.32 -23.88
CA GLN A 199 -67.25 57.76 -23.10
C GLN A 199 -66.60 58.81 -22.19
N GLN A 200 -66.23 58.38 -21.00
CA GLN A 200 -65.54 59.18 -20.04
C GLN A 200 -64.07 59.41 -20.46
N GLY A 201 -63.57 60.63 -20.27
CA GLY A 201 -62.18 60.93 -20.51
C GLY A 201 -61.22 60.18 -19.57
N TYR A 202 -60.01 59.96 -19.98
CA TYR A 202 -59.00 59.34 -19.22
C TYR A 202 -57.58 59.80 -19.59
N THR A 203 -56.63 59.69 -18.73
CA THR A 203 -55.22 59.91 -19.03
C THR A 203 -54.50 58.59 -19.22
N ARG A 204 -53.89 58.39 -20.39
CA ARG A 204 -53.07 57.26 -20.71
C ARG A 204 -51.60 57.63 -20.51
N TYR A 205 -50.91 56.85 -19.73
CA TYR A 205 -49.49 56.96 -19.47
C TYR A 205 -48.76 55.90 -20.29
N THR A 206 -47.82 56.35 -21.19
CA THR A 206 -47.11 55.43 -22.10
C THR A 206 -45.60 55.58 -21.93
N CYS A 207 -44.91 54.48 -21.67
CA CYS A 207 -43.47 54.44 -21.70
C CYS A 207 -42.97 54.09 -23.11
N ALA A 208 -41.79 54.58 -23.50
CA ALA A 208 -41.16 54.26 -24.78
C ALA A 208 -40.99 52.77 -25.04
N CYS A 209 -40.94 51.94 -24.00
CA CYS A 209 -40.89 50.48 -24.11
C CYS A 209 -42.23 49.81 -24.49
N GLY A 210 -43.31 50.58 -24.59
CA GLY A 210 -44.65 50.09 -24.91
C GLY A 210 -45.52 49.77 -23.67
N ASP A 211 -44.96 49.88 -22.45
CA ASP A 211 -45.73 49.71 -21.22
C ASP A 211 -46.71 50.86 -21.06
N THR A 212 -47.99 50.56 -20.74
CA THR A 212 -49.05 51.59 -20.62
C THR A 212 -49.95 51.28 -19.45
N TYR A 213 -50.41 52.36 -18.77
CA TYR A 213 -51.52 52.27 -17.83
C TYR A 213 -52.46 53.47 -18.00
N ILE A 214 -53.67 53.36 -17.50
CA ILE A 214 -54.72 54.35 -17.58
C ILE A 214 -55.05 54.83 -16.18
N GLU A 215 -55.24 56.17 -16.03
CA GLU A 215 -55.80 56.78 -14.83
C GLU A 215 -57.16 57.42 -15.24
N GLU A 216 -58.22 56.91 -14.63
CA GLU A 216 -59.60 57.43 -14.82
C GLU A 216 -59.71 58.75 -14.04
N SER A 217 -60.25 59.79 -14.72
CA SER A 217 -60.47 61.13 -14.12
C SER A 217 -61.82 61.32 -13.51
#